data_694db03edfa85ba341265ea2258e3cb1
#
_entry.id   694db03edfa85ba341265ea2258e3cb1
#
_cell.length_a   1.000
_cell.length_b   1.000
_cell.length_c   1.000
_cell.angle_alpha   90.00
_cell.angle_beta   90.00
_cell.angle_gamma   90.00
#
_symmetry.space_group_name_H-M   'P 1'
#
loop_
_entity.id
_entity.type
_entity.pdbx_description
1 polymer ?
#
loop_
_entity_poly.entity_id
_entity_poly.type
_entity_poly.pdbx_seq_one_letter_code
_entity_poly.pdbx_strand_id
1 'polypeptide(L)'
;YSMANYPEEKGIIMLNVRIATPPPNVPDAPPGVMSSYIWSLKPGDKVTISGPFGEFFAKDTDAEMVFIGGGAGMAPMRSHIFDQLKRLGSKRKISFWYGARSLREMFYDDEFEQLARDNPNFTFHVALSDPQPEDNWTGYTGFIHNVLYENYLKQHPAPEDCEFYMCGPPMMNAAVIKMLKDLGVEDENIMLDDFGG
;
A
#
# COMPACT_ATOMS: atom_id res chain seq x y z
N TYR A 1 10.84 -7.66 -4.92
CA TYR A 1 9.37 -7.50 -4.91
C TYR A 1 8.81 -7.96 -3.57
N SER A 2 7.97 -7.16 -2.97
CA SER A 2 7.28 -7.51 -1.73
C SER A 2 6.13 -8.48 -2.02
N MET A 3 5.95 -9.44 -1.11
CA MET A 3 4.85 -10.40 -1.20
C MET A 3 3.51 -9.76 -0.85
N ALA A 4 2.48 -10.06 -1.62
CA ALA A 4 1.11 -9.63 -1.34
C ALA A 4 0.32 -10.65 -0.50
N ASN A 5 0.73 -11.92 -0.52
CA ASN A 5 0.14 -12.95 0.32
C ASN A 5 0.64 -12.85 1.76
N TYR A 6 -0.18 -13.30 2.70
CA TYR A 6 0.20 -13.40 4.11
C TYR A 6 0.50 -14.87 4.48
N PRO A 7 1.11 -15.18 5.64
CA PRO A 7 1.64 -16.52 5.95
C PRO A 7 0.65 -17.69 5.87
N GLU A 8 -0.65 -17.45 6.02
CA GLU A 8 -1.64 -18.53 5.92
C GLU A 8 -2.03 -18.88 4.46
N GLU A 9 -1.70 -18.05 3.49
CA GLU A 9 -1.83 -18.36 2.06
C GLU A 9 -0.64 -19.21 1.62
N LYS A 10 -0.59 -20.45 2.09
CA LYS A 10 0.56 -21.37 1.94
C LYS A 10 0.68 -21.92 0.51
N GLY A 11 1.92 -22.22 0.12
CA GLY A 11 2.22 -22.85 -1.17
C GLY A 11 2.22 -21.91 -2.36
N ILE A 12 2.04 -20.61 -2.14
CA ILE A 12 2.07 -19.57 -3.19
C ILE A 12 2.93 -18.39 -2.76
N ILE A 13 3.44 -17.66 -3.75
CA ILE A 13 4.00 -16.33 -3.59
C ILE A 13 3.24 -15.41 -4.54
N MET A 14 2.56 -14.41 -3.98
CA MET A 14 1.82 -13.41 -4.74
C MET A 14 2.65 -12.14 -4.85
N LEU A 15 2.86 -11.67 -6.07
CA LEU A 15 3.58 -10.43 -6.33
C LEU A 15 2.68 -9.47 -7.11
N ASN A 16 2.79 -8.18 -6.84
CA ASN A 16 2.20 -7.13 -7.66
C ASN A 16 3.33 -6.47 -8.45
N VAL A 17 3.35 -6.71 -9.74
CA VAL A 17 4.43 -6.26 -10.61
C VAL A 17 3.89 -5.31 -11.67
N ARG A 18 4.29 -4.04 -11.55
CA ARG A 18 4.09 -3.05 -12.61
C ARG A 18 5.27 -3.10 -13.57
N ILE A 19 4.99 -3.11 -14.88
CA ILE A 19 6.05 -2.99 -15.87
C ILE A 19 6.68 -1.59 -15.78
N ALA A 20 8.00 -1.55 -15.62
CA ALA A 20 8.73 -0.30 -15.62
C ALA A 20 8.99 0.13 -17.07
N THR A 21 8.25 1.14 -17.49
CA THR A 21 8.44 1.79 -18.81
C THR A 21 9.43 2.94 -18.70
N PRO A 22 10.11 3.32 -19.79
CA PRO A 22 10.96 4.50 -19.79
C PRO A 22 10.21 5.74 -19.30
N PRO A 23 10.85 6.63 -18.52
CA PRO A 23 10.24 7.89 -18.13
C PRO A 23 9.92 8.75 -19.36
N PRO A 24 8.86 9.56 -19.34
CA PRO A 24 8.49 10.40 -20.48
C PRO A 24 9.58 11.38 -20.95
N ASN A 25 10.44 11.81 -20.03
CA ASN A 25 11.57 12.72 -20.29
C ASN A 25 12.83 12.01 -20.78
N VAL A 26 12.85 10.66 -20.77
CA VAL A 26 13.96 9.84 -21.27
C VAL A 26 13.40 8.62 -22.02
N PRO A 27 12.74 8.85 -23.17
CA PRO A 27 12.02 7.78 -23.88
C PRO A 27 12.94 6.65 -24.41
N ASP A 28 14.21 6.94 -24.59
CA ASP A 28 15.21 5.97 -25.06
C ASP A 28 15.85 5.16 -23.92
N ALA A 29 15.45 5.40 -22.66
CA ALA A 29 15.94 4.58 -21.56
C ALA A 29 15.44 3.13 -21.73
N PRO A 30 16.26 2.11 -21.37
CA PRO A 30 15.82 0.73 -21.46
C PRO A 30 14.66 0.47 -20.47
N PRO A 31 13.70 -0.40 -20.83
CA PRO A 31 12.66 -0.82 -19.90
C PRO A 31 13.27 -1.59 -18.72
N GLY A 32 12.55 -1.65 -17.61
CA GLY A 32 12.99 -2.39 -16.43
C GLY A 32 13.23 -3.87 -16.74
N VAL A 33 14.43 -4.35 -16.45
CA VAL A 33 14.88 -5.71 -16.82
C VAL A 33 13.98 -6.77 -16.16
N MET A 34 13.83 -6.71 -14.84
CA MET A 34 13.07 -7.73 -14.10
C MET A 34 11.57 -7.66 -14.35
N SER A 35 10.99 -6.48 -14.39
CA SER A 35 9.55 -6.34 -14.67
C SER A 35 9.22 -6.82 -16.09
N SER A 36 10.05 -6.51 -17.08
CA SER A 36 9.90 -7.00 -18.45
C SER A 36 10.02 -8.52 -18.53
N TYR A 37 10.99 -9.10 -17.82
CA TYR A 37 11.16 -10.55 -17.72
C TYR A 37 9.91 -11.22 -17.14
N ILE A 38 9.42 -10.74 -15.99
CA ILE A 38 8.22 -11.30 -15.34
C ILE A 38 7.00 -11.21 -16.27
N TRP A 39 6.82 -10.10 -16.96
CA TRP A 39 5.71 -9.92 -17.91
C TRP A 39 5.82 -10.79 -19.16
N SER A 40 7.01 -11.30 -19.48
CA SER A 40 7.20 -12.23 -20.58
C SER A 40 6.87 -13.68 -20.23
N LEU A 41 6.74 -14.00 -18.94
CA LEU A 41 6.45 -15.35 -18.46
C LEU A 41 5.02 -15.77 -18.79
N LYS A 42 4.85 -17.07 -18.98
CA LYS A 42 3.56 -17.71 -19.20
C LYS A 42 3.27 -18.69 -18.07
N PRO A 43 1.98 -18.97 -17.79
CA PRO A 43 1.64 -20.01 -16.82
C PRO A 43 2.34 -21.34 -17.12
N GLY A 44 2.96 -21.91 -16.10
CA GLY A 44 3.76 -23.15 -16.20
C GLY A 44 5.26 -22.92 -16.38
N ASP A 45 5.71 -21.70 -16.69
CA ASP A 45 7.14 -21.40 -16.74
C ASP A 45 7.75 -21.49 -15.34
N LYS A 46 8.98 -22.02 -15.30
CA LYS A 46 9.73 -22.12 -14.04
C LYS A 46 10.58 -20.88 -13.85
N VAL A 47 10.58 -20.36 -12.63
CA VAL A 47 11.41 -19.23 -12.24
C VAL A 47 12.23 -19.58 -11.00
N THR A 48 13.45 -19.07 -10.94
CA THR A 48 14.28 -19.17 -9.73
C THR A 48 14.07 -17.92 -8.89
N ILE A 49 13.71 -18.10 -7.64
CA ILE A 49 13.53 -17.03 -6.68
C ILE A 49 14.42 -17.22 -5.47
N SER A 50 14.75 -16.14 -4.79
CA SER A 50 15.46 -16.13 -3.51
C SER A 50 14.76 -15.18 -2.54
N GLY A 51 14.89 -15.44 -1.26
CA GLY A 51 14.28 -14.64 -0.20
C GLY A 51 13.84 -15.50 0.99
N PRO A 52 13.02 -14.99 1.91
CA PRO A 52 12.60 -13.57 1.95
C PRO A 52 13.72 -12.62 2.36
N PHE A 53 13.65 -11.38 1.92
CA PHE A 53 14.55 -10.30 2.31
C PHE A 53 13.75 -9.09 2.79
N GLY A 54 14.44 -8.11 3.40
CA GLY A 54 13.85 -6.86 3.86
C GLY A 54 13.49 -6.85 5.33
N GLU A 55 13.15 -5.66 5.83
CA GLU A 55 12.94 -5.38 7.27
C GLU A 55 11.63 -4.62 7.53
N PHE A 56 10.67 -4.69 6.60
CA PHE A 56 9.38 -4.02 6.75
C PHE A 56 8.42 -4.89 7.56
N PHE A 57 8.50 -4.75 8.89
CA PHE A 57 7.72 -5.54 9.83
C PHE A 57 6.72 -4.68 10.62
N ALA A 58 5.58 -5.27 10.98
CA ALA A 58 4.66 -4.67 11.92
C ALA A 58 5.25 -4.72 13.34
N LYS A 59 5.16 -3.61 14.07
CA LYS A 59 5.56 -3.56 15.48
C LYS A 59 4.54 -4.33 16.33
N ASP A 60 5.02 -4.99 17.36
CA ASP A 60 4.21 -5.67 18.36
C ASP A 60 3.85 -4.70 19.49
N THR A 61 2.85 -3.85 19.22
CA THR A 61 2.33 -2.84 20.16
C THR A 61 0.80 -2.84 20.10
N ASP A 62 0.19 -2.02 20.96
CA ASP A 62 -1.26 -1.76 20.93
C ASP A 62 -1.62 -0.46 20.18
N ALA A 63 -0.65 0.24 19.62
CA ALA A 63 -0.88 1.49 18.92
C ALA A 63 -1.79 1.31 17.68
N GLU A 64 -2.52 2.35 17.34
CA GLU A 64 -3.30 2.39 16.11
C GLU A 64 -2.37 2.26 14.89
N MET A 65 -2.77 1.44 13.92
CA MET A 65 -2.04 1.23 12.68
C MET A 65 -2.74 1.97 11.53
N VAL A 66 -2.01 2.84 10.86
CA VAL A 66 -2.47 3.55 9.67
C VAL A 66 -1.61 3.10 8.48
N PHE A 67 -2.21 2.33 7.58
CA PHE A 67 -1.55 1.87 6.35
C PHE A 67 -1.83 2.83 5.21
N ILE A 68 -0.80 3.17 4.43
CA ILE A 68 -0.90 4.09 3.30
C ILE A 68 -0.21 3.46 2.11
N GLY A 69 -0.95 3.20 1.05
CA GLY A 69 -0.44 2.51 -0.13
C GLY A 69 -0.73 3.24 -1.44
N GLY A 70 0.08 2.96 -2.45
CA GLY A 70 -0.14 3.42 -3.81
C GLY A 70 0.57 2.52 -4.82
N GLY A 71 -0.06 2.29 -5.97
CA GLY A 71 0.52 1.44 -7.01
C GLY A 71 0.87 0.04 -6.51
N ALA A 72 2.07 -0.44 -6.87
CA ALA A 72 2.58 -1.76 -6.44
C ALA A 72 2.82 -1.86 -4.92
N GLY A 73 2.83 -0.73 -4.20
CA GLY A 73 2.85 -0.71 -2.74
C GLY A 73 1.64 -1.37 -2.08
N MET A 74 0.62 -1.70 -2.84
CA MET A 74 -0.48 -2.57 -2.40
C MET A 74 0.01 -3.92 -1.85
N ALA A 75 1.08 -4.49 -2.40
CA ALA A 75 1.55 -5.83 -2.02
C ALA A 75 1.85 -5.95 -0.52
N PRO A 76 2.78 -5.18 0.07
CA PRO A 76 3.06 -5.28 1.51
C PRO A 76 1.87 -4.85 2.36
N MET A 77 1.04 -3.92 1.90
CA MET A 77 -0.17 -3.52 2.63
C MET A 77 -1.13 -4.69 2.79
N ARG A 78 -1.42 -5.41 1.69
CA ARG A 78 -2.28 -6.60 1.74
C ARG A 78 -1.71 -7.66 2.69
N SER A 79 -0.44 -7.97 2.55
CA SER A 79 0.23 -8.96 3.40
C SER A 79 0.10 -8.61 4.89
N HIS A 80 0.44 -7.40 5.28
CA HIS A 80 0.36 -6.96 6.68
C HIS A 80 -1.06 -6.92 7.22
N ILE A 81 -1.99 -6.32 6.50
CA ILE A 81 -3.37 -6.13 6.96
C ILE A 81 -4.07 -7.48 7.12
N PHE A 82 -3.90 -8.38 6.15
CA PHE A 82 -4.47 -9.73 6.23
C PHE A 82 -3.87 -10.52 7.37
N ASP A 83 -2.56 -10.41 7.60
CA ASP A 83 -1.90 -11.07 8.72
C ASP A 83 -2.43 -10.58 10.06
N GLN A 84 -2.53 -9.26 10.25
CA GLN A 84 -3.06 -8.66 11.46
C GLN A 84 -4.49 -9.12 11.76
N LEU A 85 -5.37 -9.11 10.78
CA LEU A 85 -6.80 -9.35 10.99
C LEU A 85 -7.17 -10.82 10.91
N LYS A 86 -6.58 -11.59 9.98
CA LYS A 86 -6.96 -13.00 9.77
C LYS A 86 -6.16 -13.98 10.62
N ARG A 87 -4.82 -13.84 10.67
CA ARG A 87 -3.97 -14.77 11.40
C ARG A 87 -3.83 -14.39 12.88
N LEU A 88 -3.51 -13.12 13.15
CA LEU A 88 -3.27 -12.64 14.51
C LEU A 88 -4.55 -12.27 15.26
N GLY A 89 -5.65 -12.04 14.55
CA GLY A 89 -6.91 -11.61 15.15
C GLY A 89 -6.79 -10.29 15.93
N SER A 90 -5.94 -9.38 15.44
CA SER A 90 -5.62 -8.12 16.10
C SER A 90 -6.88 -7.30 16.40
N LYS A 91 -6.95 -6.74 17.59
CA LYS A 91 -8.00 -5.81 18.02
C LYS A 91 -7.58 -4.35 17.92
N ARG A 92 -6.37 -4.09 17.47
CA ARG A 92 -5.86 -2.75 17.20
C ARG A 92 -6.78 -2.05 16.21
N LYS A 93 -6.93 -0.75 16.35
CA LYS A 93 -7.59 0.07 15.33
C LYS A 93 -6.68 0.14 14.12
N ILE A 94 -7.21 -0.25 12.97
CA ILE A 94 -6.46 -0.34 11.70
C ILE A 94 -7.24 0.40 10.63
N SER A 95 -6.56 1.26 9.89
CA SER A 95 -7.13 1.88 8.69
C SER A 95 -6.18 1.73 7.51
N PHE A 96 -6.74 1.55 6.32
CA PHE A 96 -5.98 1.47 5.08
C PHE A 96 -6.44 2.56 4.12
N TRP A 97 -5.50 3.39 3.71
CA TRP A 97 -5.68 4.53 2.81
C TRP A 97 -4.91 4.29 1.53
N TYR A 98 -5.61 4.02 0.44
CA TYR A 98 -5.00 3.68 -0.84
C TYR A 98 -5.25 4.79 -1.86
N GLY A 99 -4.16 5.28 -2.47
CA GLY A 99 -4.19 6.27 -3.54
C GLY A 99 -3.96 5.63 -4.90
N ALA A 100 -4.85 5.91 -5.85
CA ALA A 100 -4.70 5.55 -7.25
C ALA A 100 -5.04 6.75 -8.13
N ARG A 101 -4.67 6.71 -9.42
CA ARG A 101 -5.10 7.75 -10.35
C ARG A 101 -6.56 7.55 -10.77
N SER A 102 -6.90 6.33 -11.17
CA SER A 102 -8.25 5.94 -11.59
C SER A 102 -8.58 4.52 -11.14
N LEU A 103 -9.81 4.06 -11.34
CA LEU A 103 -10.22 2.70 -10.99
C LEU A 103 -9.44 1.61 -11.72
N ARG A 104 -8.84 1.92 -12.87
CA ARG A 104 -7.98 0.97 -13.60
C ARG A 104 -6.74 0.53 -12.80
N GLU A 105 -6.34 1.32 -11.82
CA GLU A 105 -5.19 1.02 -10.95
C GLU A 105 -5.58 0.33 -9.64
N MET A 106 -6.87 0.05 -9.45
CA MET A 106 -7.38 -0.64 -8.27
C MET A 106 -7.32 -2.16 -8.43
N PHE A 107 -6.98 -2.83 -7.33
CA PHE A 107 -7.01 -4.29 -7.23
C PHE A 107 -7.14 -4.69 -5.75
N TYR A 108 -7.71 -5.88 -5.50
CA TYR A 108 -8.06 -6.40 -4.17
C TYR A 108 -9.11 -5.57 -3.40
N ASP A 109 -9.78 -4.61 -4.02
CA ASP A 109 -10.80 -3.77 -3.38
C ASP A 109 -11.92 -4.61 -2.75
N ASP A 110 -12.46 -5.60 -3.46
CA ASP A 110 -13.48 -6.51 -2.93
C ASP A 110 -13.01 -7.24 -1.66
N GLU A 111 -11.73 -7.68 -1.62
CA GLU A 111 -11.15 -8.35 -0.46
C GLU A 111 -11.04 -7.41 0.75
N PHE A 112 -10.62 -6.16 0.55
CA PHE A 112 -10.53 -5.17 1.63
C PHE A 112 -11.89 -4.71 2.11
N GLU A 113 -12.87 -4.55 1.21
CA GLU A 113 -14.23 -4.23 1.59
C GLU A 113 -14.85 -5.37 2.41
N GLN A 114 -14.63 -6.62 2.03
CA GLN A 114 -15.08 -7.77 2.82
C GLN A 114 -14.40 -7.79 4.17
N LEU A 115 -13.12 -7.53 4.22
CA LEU A 115 -12.34 -7.49 5.45
C LEU A 115 -12.87 -6.40 6.42
N ALA A 116 -13.27 -5.25 5.88
CA ALA A 116 -13.89 -4.17 6.67
C ALA A 116 -15.27 -4.56 7.21
N ARG A 117 -16.06 -5.30 6.43
CA ARG A 117 -17.36 -5.83 6.91
C ARG A 117 -17.19 -6.84 8.04
N ASP A 118 -16.14 -7.67 7.96
CA ASP A 118 -15.89 -8.74 8.93
C ASP A 118 -15.18 -8.27 10.20
N ASN A 119 -14.53 -7.12 10.18
CA ASN A 119 -13.71 -6.61 11.28
C ASN A 119 -14.08 -5.16 11.63
N PRO A 120 -14.83 -4.93 12.71
CA PRO A 120 -15.29 -3.58 13.09
C PRO A 120 -14.15 -2.61 13.45
N ASN A 121 -12.97 -3.12 13.73
CA ASN A 121 -11.75 -2.34 14.01
C ASN A 121 -10.94 -1.99 12.76
N PHE A 122 -11.40 -2.36 11.56
CA PHE A 122 -10.75 -2.07 10.30
C PHE A 122 -11.61 -1.20 9.39
N THR A 123 -10.99 -0.19 8.77
CA THR A 123 -11.60 0.64 7.73
C THR A 123 -10.74 0.70 6.49
N PHE A 124 -11.38 0.78 5.32
CA PHE A 124 -10.73 0.87 4.02
C PHE A 124 -11.19 2.12 3.28
N HIS A 125 -10.24 2.91 2.78
CA HIS A 125 -10.49 4.19 2.12
C HIS A 125 -9.66 4.29 0.84
N VAL A 126 -10.31 4.75 -0.24
CA VAL A 126 -9.66 4.95 -1.53
C VAL A 126 -9.83 6.40 -1.97
N ALA A 127 -8.76 6.98 -2.49
CA ALA A 127 -8.79 8.27 -3.16
C ALA A 127 -8.28 8.14 -4.59
N LEU A 128 -9.00 8.73 -5.54
CA LEU A 128 -8.57 8.83 -6.93
C LEU A 128 -8.11 10.25 -7.23
N SER A 129 -6.88 10.40 -7.72
CA SER A 129 -6.32 11.71 -8.06
C SER A 129 -6.74 12.20 -9.45
N ASP A 130 -7.12 11.29 -10.33
CA ASP A 130 -7.55 11.59 -11.71
C ASP A 130 -8.64 10.58 -12.15
N PRO A 131 -9.82 10.61 -11.47
CA PRO A 131 -10.91 9.70 -11.83
C PRO A 131 -11.41 9.99 -13.25
N GLN A 132 -11.58 8.94 -14.02
CA GLN A 132 -12.06 9.06 -15.39
C GLN A 132 -13.60 9.06 -15.43
N PRO A 133 -14.24 9.64 -16.46
CA PRO A 133 -15.70 9.68 -16.54
C PRO A 133 -16.36 8.30 -16.46
N GLU A 134 -15.74 7.27 -17.04
CA GLU A 134 -16.20 5.89 -17.00
C GLU A 134 -16.12 5.24 -15.62
N ASP A 135 -15.31 5.80 -14.70
CA ASP A 135 -15.21 5.29 -13.33
C ASP A 135 -16.49 5.50 -12.51
N ASN A 136 -17.31 6.48 -12.89
CA ASN A 136 -18.51 6.91 -12.13
C ASN A 136 -18.18 7.06 -10.63
N TRP A 137 -17.01 7.62 -10.34
CA TRP A 137 -16.46 7.69 -9.00
C TRP A 137 -17.23 8.67 -8.10
N THR A 138 -17.62 8.21 -6.92
CA THR A 138 -18.33 9.02 -5.91
C THR A 138 -17.58 9.10 -4.57
N GLY A 139 -16.41 8.48 -4.49
CA GLY A 139 -15.56 8.48 -3.30
C GLY A 139 -14.64 9.71 -3.22
N TYR A 140 -13.59 9.59 -2.40
CA TYR A 140 -12.62 10.67 -2.25
C TYR A 140 -11.85 10.95 -3.55
N THR A 141 -11.61 12.23 -3.81
CA THR A 141 -10.78 12.69 -4.94
C THR A 141 -9.58 13.48 -4.42
N GLY A 142 -8.46 13.35 -5.11
CA GLY A 142 -7.21 14.02 -4.77
C GLY A 142 -6.11 13.05 -4.34
N PHE A 143 -4.98 13.62 -3.94
CA PHE A 143 -3.84 12.84 -3.46
C PHE A 143 -4.10 12.27 -2.07
N ILE A 144 -3.68 11.04 -1.85
CA ILE A 144 -4.02 10.28 -0.63
C ILE A 144 -3.54 10.96 0.66
N HIS A 145 -2.42 11.65 0.66
CA HIS A 145 -1.95 12.36 1.86
C HIS A 145 -2.89 13.48 2.28
N ASN A 146 -3.44 14.24 1.31
CA ASN A 146 -4.42 15.29 1.59
C ASN A 146 -5.74 14.70 2.08
N VAL A 147 -6.21 13.62 1.42
CA VAL A 147 -7.46 12.94 1.80
C VAL A 147 -7.37 12.37 3.22
N LEU A 148 -6.26 11.70 3.54
CA LEU A 148 -5.99 11.18 4.89
C LEU A 148 -5.95 12.30 5.93
N TYR A 149 -5.26 13.40 5.64
CA TYR A 149 -5.18 14.53 6.55
C TYR A 149 -6.56 15.16 6.80
N GLU A 150 -7.26 15.58 5.74
CA GLU A 150 -8.52 16.32 5.86
C GLU A 150 -9.66 15.48 6.45
N ASN A 151 -9.70 14.18 6.19
CA ASN A 151 -10.81 13.31 6.59
C ASN A 151 -10.52 12.50 7.85
N TYR A 152 -9.28 12.51 8.34
CA TYR A 152 -8.93 11.68 9.50
C TYR A 152 -7.92 12.34 10.45
N LEU A 153 -6.69 12.59 10.01
CA LEU A 153 -5.61 13.00 10.93
C LEU A 153 -5.79 14.40 11.51
N LYS A 154 -6.41 15.31 10.76
CA LYS A 154 -6.68 16.67 11.21
C LYS A 154 -7.51 16.74 12.50
N GLN A 155 -8.41 15.78 12.70
CA GLN A 155 -9.27 15.69 13.87
C GLN A 155 -8.88 14.55 14.82
N HIS A 156 -7.79 13.86 14.52
CA HIS A 156 -7.31 12.77 15.37
C HIS A 156 -6.72 13.35 16.67
N PRO A 157 -7.10 12.81 17.85
CA PRO A 157 -6.67 13.39 19.13
C PRO A 157 -5.16 13.28 19.38
N ALA A 158 -4.51 12.27 18.82
CA ALA A 158 -3.07 12.01 19.01
C ALA A 158 -2.48 11.28 17.78
N PRO A 159 -2.32 11.95 16.63
CA PRO A 159 -1.74 11.31 15.45
C PRO A 159 -0.29 10.88 15.66
N GLU A 160 0.44 11.56 16.54
CA GLU A 160 1.81 11.23 16.92
C GLU A 160 1.96 9.88 17.63
N ASP A 161 0.89 9.36 18.22
CA ASP A 161 0.88 8.05 18.89
C ASP A 161 0.51 6.89 17.95
N CYS A 162 0.15 7.16 16.71
CA CYS A 162 -0.13 6.14 15.70
C CYS A 162 1.15 5.60 15.08
N GLU A 163 1.08 4.37 14.60
CA GLU A 163 2.12 3.76 13.75
C GLU A 163 1.67 3.82 12.29
N PHE A 164 2.52 4.37 11.44
CA PHE A 164 2.25 4.54 10.02
C PHE A 164 3.10 3.58 9.19
N TYR A 165 2.43 2.79 8.36
CA TYR A 165 3.05 1.80 7.47
C TYR A 165 2.76 2.21 6.03
N MET A 166 3.78 2.47 5.24
CA MET A 166 3.59 3.05 3.92
C MET A 166 4.47 2.41 2.86
N CYS A 167 3.91 2.32 1.67
CA CYS A 167 4.60 1.88 0.46
C CYS A 167 3.89 2.44 -0.77
N GLY A 168 4.62 3.15 -1.61
CA GLY A 168 4.07 3.73 -2.83
C GLY A 168 5.11 4.46 -3.66
N PRO A 169 4.68 5.19 -4.69
CA PRO A 169 5.57 5.99 -5.50
C PRO A 169 6.38 7.00 -4.66
N PRO A 170 7.62 7.32 -5.07
CA PRO A 170 8.49 8.23 -4.29
C PRO A 170 7.86 9.58 -3.93
N MET A 171 7.11 10.18 -4.85
CA MET A 171 6.42 11.44 -4.59
C MET A 171 5.32 11.31 -3.54
N MET A 172 4.59 10.20 -3.55
CA MET A 172 3.59 9.91 -2.52
C MET A 172 4.26 9.74 -1.16
N ASN A 173 5.30 8.93 -1.09
CA ASN A 173 6.04 8.69 0.14
C ASN A 173 6.58 9.99 0.74
N ALA A 174 7.19 10.84 -0.07
CA ALA A 174 7.71 12.13 0.37
C ALA A 174 6.61 13.06 0.92
N ALA A 175 5.47 13.14 0.23
CA ALA A 175 4.34 13.98 0.65
C ALA A 175 3.72 13.47 1.96
N VAL A 176 3.57 12.16 2.12
CA VAL A 176 3.05 11.54 3.34
C VAL A 176 4.01 11.77 4.50
N ILE A 177 5.30 11.50 4.34
CA ILE A 177 6.31 11.71 5.39
C ILE A 177 6.32 13.16 5.87
N LYS A 178 6.30 14.11 4.92
CA LYS A 178 6.24 15.54 5.27
C LYS A 178 5.01 15.85 6.11
N MET A 179 3.84 15.42 5.68
CA MET A 179 2.58 15.62 6.42
C MET A 179 2.65 15.04 7.83
N LEU A 180 3.17 13.81 7.99
CA LEU A 180 3.28 13.14 9.29
C LEU A 180 4.23 13.89 10.22
N LYS A 181 5.37 14.36 9.71
CA LYS A 181 6.31 15.17 10.49
C LYS A 181 5.72 16.51 10.91
N ASP A 182 4.95 17.15 10.04
CA ASP A 182 4.23 18.38 10.37
C ASP A 182 3.18 18.16 11.50
N LEU A 183 2.71 16.91 11.68
CA LEU A 183 1.83 16.49 12.78
C LEU A 183 2.57 16.03 14.04
N GLY A 184 3.90 16.06 14.04
CA GLY A 184 4.72 15.66 15.19
C GLY A 184 4.98 14.15 15.30
N VAL A 185 4.75 13.40 14.23
CA VAL A 185 5.05 11.97 14.20
C VAL A 185 6.57 11.75 14.13
N GLU A 186 7.10 10.99 15.06
CA GLU A 186 8.53 10.64 15.13
C GLU A 186 8.89 9.58 14.07
N ASP A 187 10.16 9.59 13.63
CA ASP A 187 10.66 8.64 12.62
C ASP A 187 10.43 7.18 12.98
N GLU A 188 10.52 6.85 14.27
CA GLU A 188 10.32 5.48 14.75
C GLU A 188 8.90 4.95 14.55
N ASN A 189 7.92 5.84 14.33
CA ASN A 189 6.52 5.52 14.05
C ASN A 189 6.18 5.58 12.56
N ILE A 190 7.17 5.80 11.69
CA ILE A 190 7.00 5.83 10.24
C ILE A 190 7.79 4.68 9.63
N MET A 191 7.08 3.61 9.26
CA MET A 191 7.66 2.43 8.62
C MET A 191 7.43 2.52 7.11
N LEU A 192 8.51 2.52 6.35
CA LEU A 192 8.51 2.67 4.89
C LEU A 192 9.09 1.42 4.22
N ASP A 193 8.36 0.83 3.28
CA ASP A 193 8.91 -0.11 2.30
C ASP A 193 9.17 0.69 1.02
N ASP A 194 10.44 1.00 0.76
CA ASP A 194 10.86 1.82 -0.38
C ASP A 194 11.32 0.93 -1.52
N PHE A 195 10.56 0.95 -2.62
CA PHE A 195 10.91 0.17 -3.81
C PHE A 195 11.99 0.83 -4.69
N GLY A 196 12.44 2.00 -4.30
CA GLY A 196 13.35 2.81 -5.10
C GLY A 196 12.63 3.48 -6.28
N GLY A 197 13.20 4.53 -6.80
CA GLY A 197 12.72 5.29 -7.96
C GLY A 197 13.82 5.56 -8.95
#